data_365a1dd45eb8c802d1258f818dfb4875
#
_entry.id   365a1dd45eb8c802d1258f818dfb4875
#
_cell.length_a   1.000
_cell.length_b   1.000
_cell.length_c   1.000
_cell.angle_alpha   90.00
_cell.angle_beta   90.00
_cell.angle_gamma   90.00
#
_symmetry.space_group_name_H-M   'P 1'
#
loop_
_entity.id
_entity.type
_entity.pdbx_description
1 polymer ?
#
loop_
_entity_poly.entity_id
_entity_poly.type
_entity_poly.pdbx_seq_one_letter_code
_entity_poly.pdbx_strand_id
1 'polypeptide(L)'
;FAEGAKRFESGTPSFISIYAADAALRLLLEAEPGRIEPYLRELAAFSLQYGAEKGLKIIGPETVHNRTSLISVYAEEAGRMEALLREKHIIVSARNNVIRIAPQFYNTKEEIRFVMDEMAALFG
;
A
#
# COMPACT_ATOMS: atom_id res chain seq x y z
N PHE A 1 -3.34 5.70 -37.15
CA PHE A 1 -3.55 5.13 -35.83
C PHE A 1 -5.01 4.73 -35.67
N ALA A 2 -5.28 3.58 -35.00
CA ALA A 2 -6.65 3.17 -34.68
C ALA A 2 -7.30 4.15 -33.69
N GLU A 3 -8.63 4.24 -33.71
CA GLU A 3 -9.38 5.08 -32.77
C GLU A 3 -9.51 4.42 -31.40
N GLY A 4 -9.73 5.25 -30.35
CA GLY A 4 -9.95 4.79 -28.99
C GLY A 4 -8.78 4.04 -28.37
N ALA A 5 -9.05 3.10 -27.46
CA ALA A 5 -8.06 2.31 -26.73
C ALA A 5 -7.25 1.37 -27.65
N LYS A 6 -7.83 0.98 -28.79
CA LYS A 6 -7.17 0.07 -29.75
C LYS A 6 -5.83 0.60 -30.29
N ARG A 7 -5.62 1.92 -30.31
CA ARG A 7 -4.35 2.55 -30.70
C ARG A 7 -3.16 2.22 -29.80
N PHE A 8 -3.43 1.70 -28.59
CA PHE A 8 -2.39 1.29 -27.62
C PHE A 8 -2.06 -0.19 -27.67
N GLU A 9 -2.75 -0.97 -28.52
CA GLU A 9 -2.47 -2.38 -28.71
C GLU A 9 -1.19 -2.53 -29.53
N SER A 10 -0.14 -3.10 -28.92
CA SER A 10 1.17 -3.29 -29.54
C SER A 10 1.38 -4.69 -30.14
N GLY A 11 0.39 -5.58 -30.00
CA GLY A 11 0.48 -6.96 -30.48
C GLY A 11 -0.68 -7.82 -29.98
N THR A 12 -0.51 -9.15 -30.03
CA THR A 12 -1.53 -10.09 -29.56
C THR A 12 -1.73 -9.92 -28.05
N PRO A 13 -2.97 -9.66 -27.59
CA PRO A 13 -3.23 -9.46 -26.17
C PRO A 13 -3.05 -10.76 -25.38
N SER A 14 -2.58 -10.63 -24.14
CA SER A 14 -2.53 -11.74 -23.20
C SER A 14 -3.95 -12.04 -22.68
N PHE A 15 -4.59 -13.07 -23.19
CA PHE A 15 -5.95 -13.45 -22.76
C PHE A 15 -6.05 -13.74 -21.27
N ILE A 16 -5.04 -14.40 -20.69
CA ILE A 16 -4.99 -14.69 -19.24
C ILE A 16 -5.01 -13.39 -18.44
N SER A 17 -4.25 -12.39 -18.87
CA SER A 17 -4.23 -11.08 -18.19
C SER A 17 -5.57 -10.34 -18.32
N ILE A 18 -6.26 -10.49 -19.45
CA ILE A 18 -7.59 -9.89 -19.65
C ILE A 18 -8.62 -10.51 -18.71
N TYR A 19 -8.65 -11.84 -18.61
CA TYR A 19 -9.56 -12.53 -17.67
C TYR A 19 -9.26 -12.20 -16.23
N ALA A 20 -7.97 -12.13 -15.84
CA ALA A 20 -7.58 -11.72 -14.50
C ALA A 20 -7.98 -10.26 -14.20
N ALA A 21 -7.82 -9.36 -15.16
CA ALA A 21 -8.24 -7.97 -15.03
C ALA A 21 -9.77 -7.84 -14.92
N ASP A 22 -10.53 -8.57 -15.72
CA ASP A 22 -12.00 -8.58 -15.62
C ASP A 22 -12.46 -9.04 -14.24
N ALA A 23 -11.91 -10.13 -13.73
CA ALA A 23 -12.23 -10.64 -12.39
C ALA A 23 -11.88 -9.62 -11.28
N ALA A 24 -10.70 -8.99 -11.36
CA ALA A 24 -10.28 -7.98 -10.41
C ALA A 24 -11.17 -6.73 -10.45
N LEU A 25 -11.55 -6.27 -11.66
CA LEU A 25 -12.44 -5.12 -11.82
C LEU A 25 -13.85 -5.41 -11.29
N ARG A 26 -14.39 -6.62 -11.48
CA ARG A 26 -15.67 -7.03 -10.90
C ARG A 26 -15.64 -6.95 -9.38
N LEU A 27 -14.58 -7.47 -8.74
CA LEU A 27 -14.40 -7.38 -7.30
C LEU A 27 -14.35 -5.93 -6.81
N LEU A 28 -13.65 -5.05 -7.52
CA LEU A 28 -13.61 -3.63 -7.18
C LEU A 28 -14.99 -2.95 -7.32
N LEU A 29 -15.76 -3.32 -8.35
CA LEU A 29 -17.12 -2.80 -8.53
C LEU A 29 -18.07 -3.29 -7.44
N GLU A 30 -17.97 -4.54 -7.02
CA GLU A 30 -18.74 -5.10 -5.89
C GLU A 30 -18.38 -4.43 -4.56
N ALA A 31 -17.11 -4.07 -4.36
CA ALA A 31 -16.65 -3.33 -3.18
C ALA A 31 -17.03 -1.84 -3.20
N GLU A 32 -17.70 -1.37 -4.26
CA GLU A 32 -18.13 0.01 -4.46
C GLU A 32 -16.96 1.03 -4.42
N PRO A 33 -16.36 1.40 -5.57
CA PRO A 33 -15.20 2.31 -5.64
C PRO A 33 -15.38 3.63 -4.87
N GLY A 34 -16.61 4.16 -4.81
CA GLY A 34 -16.94 5.36 -4.04
C GLY A 34 -16.80 5.20 -2.53
N ARG A 35 -16.76 3.97 -2.00
CA ARG A 35 -16.50 3.66 -0.58
C ARG A 35 -15.03 3.34 -0.32
N ILE A 36 -14.33 2.80 -1.33
CA ILE A 36 -12.91 2.41 -1.22
C ILE A 36 -12.04 3.64 -0.96
N GLU A 37 -12.19 4.71 -1.74
CA GLU A 37 -11.33 5.89 -1.61
C GLU A 37 -11.42 6.56 -0.23
N PRO A 38 -12.60 6.88 0.33
CA PRO A 38 -12.71 7.42 1.68
C PRO A 38 -12.08 6.52 2.74
N TYR A 39 -12.27 5.21 2.64
CA TYR A 39 -11.68 4.26 3.57
C TYR A 39 -10.14 4.22 3.48
N LEU A 40 -9.58 4.23 2.28
CA LEU A 40 -8.13 4.30 2.11
C LEU A 40 -7.55 5.61 2.65
N ARG A 41 -8.26 6.72 2.54
CA ARG A 41 -7.89 8.00 3.16
C ARG A 41 -7.91 7.91 4.69
N GLU A 42 -8.91 7.24 5.25
CA GLU A 42 -9.00 6.99 6.70
C GLU A 42 -7.83 6.12 7.20
N LEU A 43 -7.48 5.06 6.47
CA LEU A 43 -6.30 4.23 6.79
C LEU A 43 -5.00 5.04 6.70
N ALA A 44 -4.86 5.92 5.69
CA ALA A 44 -3.70 6.79 5.57
C ALA A 44 -3.62 7.79 6.73
N ALA A 45 -4.72 8.42 7.12
CA ALA A 45 -4.77 9.34 8.27
C ALA A 45 -4.38 8.64 9.57
N PHE A 46 -4.96 7.47 9.82
CA PHE A 46 -4.62 6.63 10.96
C PHE A 46 -3.14 6.28 10.98
N SER A 47 -2.59 5.88 9.82
CA SER A 47 -1.18 5.51 9.71
C SER A 47 -0.23 6.66 10.02
N LEU A 48 -0.56 7.88 9.58
CA LEU A 48 0.25 9.08 9.88
C LEU A 48 0.24 9.38 11.39
N GLN A 49 -0.95 9.40 11.98
CA GLN A 49 -1.10 9.67 13.40
C GLN A 49 -0.40 8.61 14.25
N TYR A 50 -0.73 7.35 14.04
CA TYR A 50 -0.20 6.25 14.86
C TYR A 50 1.30 6.07 14.67
N GLY A 51 1.80 6.23 13.44
CA GLY A 51 3.24 6.18 13.17
C GLY A 51 4.00 7.30 13.90
N ALA A 52 3.45 8.52 13.95
CA ALA A 52 4.02 9.61 14.73
C ALA A 52 4.03 9.32 16.25
N GLU A 53 2.93 8.77 16.78
CA GLU A 53 2.84 8.34 18.19
C GLU A 53 3.89 7.29 18.55
N LYS A 54 4.25 6.43 17.59
CA LYS A 54 5.30 5.39 17.75
C LYS A 54 6.71 5.90 17.46
N GLY A 55 6.88 7.16 17.13
CA GLY A 55 8.18 7.75 16.80
C GLY A 55 8.73 7.31 15.43
N LEU A 56 7.90 6.74 14.57
CA LEU A 56 8.30 6.32 13.22
C LEU A 56 8.45 7.53 12.30
N LYS A 57 9.57 7.63 11.60
CA LYS A 57 9.82 8.69 10.63
C LYS A 57 9.12 8.40 9.31
N ILE A 58 7.92 8.92 9.13
CA ILE A 58 7.15 8.76 7.89
C ILE A 58 7.65 9.77 6.85
N ILE A 59 7.89 9.28 5.62
CA ILE A 59 8.39 10.07 4.49
C ILE A 59 7.22 10.43 3.57
N GLY A 60 7.30 11.64 3.00
CA GLY A 60 6.32 12.16 2.03
C GLY A 60 5.40 13.24 2.62
N PRO A 61 4.34 13.64 1.90
CA PRO A 61 3.47 14.71 2.34
C PRO A 61 2.83 14.44 3.70
N GLU A 62 2.76 15.44 4.55
CA GLU A 62 2.15 15.34 5.90
C GLU A 62 0.61 15.31 5.84
N THR A 63 0.04 15.84 4.76
CA THR A 63 -1.41 15.91 4.61
C THR A 63 -1.97 14.74 3.82
N VAL A 64 -3.08 14.17 4.29
CA VAL A 64 -3.77 13.03 3.65
C VAL A 64 -4.22 13.35 2.22
N HIS A 65 -4.59 14.61 1.93
CA HIS A 65 -5.04 15.04 0.60
C HIS A 65 -3.97 14.89 -0.50
N ASN A 66 -2.70 14.97 -0.12
CA ASN A 66 -1.56 14.92 -1.04
C ASN A 66 -0.86 13.56 -1.06
N ARG A 67 -1.49 12.51 -0.49
CA ARG A 67 -0.94 11.15 -0.51
C ARG A 67 -1.98 10.11 -0.90
N THR A 68 -1.47 8.96 -1.31
CA THR A 68 -2.22 7.72 -1.46
C THR A 68 -2.27 6.97 -0.12
N SER A 69 -2.86 5.80 -0.07
CA SER A 69 -2.79 4.89 1.08
C SER A 69 -1.38 4.37 1.38
N LEU A 70 -0.45 4.51 0.42
CA LEU A 70 0.94 4.06 0.58
C LEU A 70 1.65 4.88 1.66
N ILE A 71 2.19 4.20 2.66
CA ILE A 71 2.99 4.78 3.74
C ILE A 71 4.44 4.34 3.56
N SER A 72 5.35 5.30 3.59
CA SER A 72 6.79 5.05 3.53
C SER A 72 7.42 5.44 4.86
N VAL A 73 8.03 4.51 5.56
CA VAL A 73 8.69 4.72 6.84
C VAL A 73 10.20 4.63 6.63
N TYR A 74 10.96 5.62 7.09
CA TYR A 74 12.41 5.60 7.00
C TYR A 74 12.98 4.47 7.87
N ALA A 75 13.91 3.73 7.31
CA ALA A 75 14.63 2.65 7.97
C ALA A 75 16.04 2.55 7.37
N GLU A 76 17.08 2.75 8.17
CA GLU A 76 18.46 2.72 7.68
C GLU A 76 18.81 1.34 7.09
N GLU A 77 18.40 0.26 7.75
CA GLU A 77 18.56 -1.12 7.29
C GLU A 77 17.24 -1.72 6.76
N ALA A 78 16.56 -1.01 5.82
CA ALA A 78 15.23 -1.40 5.35
C ALA A 78 15.16 -2.86 4.85
N GLY A 79 16.18 -3.36 4.16
CA GLY A 79 16.20 -4.75 3.70
C GLY A 79 16.23 -5.77 4.83
N ARG A 80 16.99 -5.49 5.91
CA ARG A 80 17.03 -6.33 7.10
C ARG A 80 15.69 -6.30 7.83
N MET A 81 15.10 -5.12 7.96
CA MET A 81 13.79 -4.95 8.58
C MET A 81 12.70 -5.69 7.81
N GLU A 82 12.69 -5.62 6.48
CA GLU A 82 11.76 -6.40 5.64
C GLU A 82 11.88 -7.91 5.93
N ALA A 83 13.11 -8.43 6.04
CA ALA A 83 13.34 -9.84 6.35
C ALA A 83 12.78 -10.23 7.73
N LEU A 84 13.04 -9.43 8.77
CA LEU A 84 12.54 -9.67 10.13
C LEU A 84 11.00 -9.57 10.22
N LEU A 85 10.39 -8.63 9.51
CA LEU A 85 8.94 -8.50 9.43
C LEU A 85 8.32 -9.70 8.71
N ARG A 86 8.99 -10.22 7.68
CA ARG A 86 8.55 -11.41 6.94
C ARG A 86 8.51 -12.66 7.81
N GLU A 87 9.47 -12.83 8.75
CA GLU A 87 9.45 -13.91 9.74
C GLU A 87 8.21 -13.86 10.64
N LYS A 88 7.64 -12.67 10.84
CA LYS A 88 6.38 -12.43 11.55
C LYS A 88 5.14 -12.45 10.65
N HIS A 89 5.26 -12.97 9.43
CA HIS A 89 4.21 -13.00 8.41
C HIS A 89 3.70 -11.61 7.98
N ILE A 90 4.51 -10.58 8.15
CA ILE A 90 4.21 -9.21 7.70
C ILE A 90 4.87 -8.99 6.34
N ILE A 91 4.07 -8.73 5.31
CA ILE A 91 4.54 -8.49 3.96
C ILE A 91 4.58 -6.98 3.70
N VAL A 92 5.78 -6.46 3.62
CA VAL A 92 6.09 -5.05 3.26
C VAL A 92 7.12 -5.04 2.15
N SER A 93 7.54 -3.86 1.70
CA SER A 93 8.55 -3.76 0.64
C SER A 93 9.62 -2.74 0.99
N ALA A 94 10.87 -3.19 1.09
CA ALA A 94 12.04 -2.32 1.23
C ALA A 94 12.38 -1.66 -0.12
N ARG A 95 12.69 -0.35 -0.07
CA ARG A 95 13.23 0.43 -1.20
C ARG A 95 14.24 1.43 -0.67
N ASN A 96 15.51 1.26 -1.03
CA ASN A 96 16.59 2.05 -0.44
C ASN A 96 16.48 2.05 1.11
N ASN A 97 16.34 3.22 1.72
CA ASN A 97 16.24 3.40 3.16
C ASN A 97 14.79 3.62 3.64
N VAL A 98 13.81 2.99 2.99
CA VAL A 98 12.40 3.06 3.42
C VAL A 98 11.73 1.71 3.35
N ILE A 99 10.85 1.46 4.31
CA ILE A 99 9.85 0.39 4.26
C ILE A 99 8.54 0.97 3.74
N ARG A 100 7.96 0.32 2.74
CA ARG A 100 6.69 0.70 2.15
C ARG A 100 5.59 -0.23 2.64
N ILE A 101 4.60 0.34 3.31
CA ILE A 101 3.37 -0.31 3.73
C ILE A 101 2.29 0.14 2.75
N ALA A 102 1.63 -0.80 2.07
CA ALA A 102 0.67 -0.51 1.01
C ALA A 102 -0.70 -1.11 1.34
N PRO A 103 -1.44 -0.53 2.30
CA PRO A 103 -2.75 -1.03 2.66
C PRO A 103 -3.76 -0.82 1.53
N GLN A 104 -4.68 -1.77 1.43
CA GLN A 104 -5.78 -1.77 0.48
C GLN A 104 -7.12 -1.80 1.24
N PHE A 105 -8.23 -1.74 0.52
CA PHE A 105 -9.57 -1.70 1.09
C PHE A 105 -9.97 -2.92 1.93
N TYR A 106 -9.21 -4.00 1.85
CA TYR A 106 -9.38 -5.22 2.64
C TYR A 106 -8.49 -5.28 3.89
N ASN A 107 -7.62 -4.28 4.10
CA ASN A 107 -6.82 -4.19 5.33
C ASN A 107 -7.54 -3.39 6.40
N THR A 108 -7.20 -3.65 7.67
CA THR A 108 -7.79 -3.01 8.84
C THR A 108 -6.81 -2.07 9.56
N LYS A 109 -7.34 -1.21 10.43
CA LYS A 109 -6.50 -0.37 11.32
C LYS A 109 -5.69 -1.21 12.31
N GLU A 110 -6.23 -2.35 12.73
CA GLU A 110 -5.56 -3.29 13.63
C GLU A 110 -4.32 -3.90 12.98
N GLU A 111 -4.41 -4.27 11.69
CA GLU A 111 -3.26 -4.76 10.93
C GLU A 111 -2.19 -3.67 10.76
N ILE A 112 -2.59 -2.43 10.46
CA ILE A 112 -1.66 -1.30 10.37
C ILE A 112 -0.99 -1.04 11.73
N ARG A 113 -1.77 -1.06 12.82
CA ARG A 113 -1.24 -0.93 14.18
C ARG A 113 -0.19 -1.99 14.46
N PHE A 114 -0.52 -3.25 14.19
CA PHE A 114 0.38 -4.38 14.40
C PHE A 114 1.70 -4.20 13.65
N VAL A 115 1.65 -3.86 12.35
CA VAL A 115 2.87 -3.63 11.56
C VAL A 115 3.72 -2.50 12.14
N MET A 116 3.10 -1.39 12.54
CA MET A 116 3.82 -0.23 13.09
C MET A 116 4.40 -0.50 14.47
N ASP A 117 3.71 -1.27 15.32
CA ASP A 117 4.24 -1.71 16.61
C ASP A 117 5.47 -2.60 16.44
N GLU A 118 5.41 -3.55 15.51
CA GLU A 118 6.54 -4.42 15.19
C GLU A 118 7.73 -3.64 14.62
N MET A 119 7.46 -2.65 13.75
CA MET A 119 8.52 -1.77 13.25
C MET A 119 9.13 -0.93 14.37
N ALA A 120 8.33 -0.32 15.24
CA ALA A 120 8.82 0.48 16.37
C ALA A 120 9.69 -0.37 17.32
N ALA A 121 9.31 -1.62 17.58
CA ALA A 121 10.09 -2.55 18.38
C ALA A 121 11.45 -2.93 17.74
N LEU A 122 11.55 -2.88 16.41
CA LEU A 122 12.79 -3.15 15.68
C LEU A 122 13.70 -1.94 15.56
N PHE A 123 13.18 -0.71 15.76
CA PHE A 123 13.97 0.53 15.76
C PHE A 123 14.56 0.87 17.16
N GLY A 124 13.99 0.33 18.23
CA GLY A 124 14.46 0.51 19.61
C GLY A 124 15.56 -0.45 19.96
#